data_e0b72d7d9c461ceb5078182ff319ccf9
#
_entry.id   e0b72d7d9c461ceb5078182ff319ccf9
#
_cell.length_a   1.000
_cell.length_b   1.000
_cell.length_c   1.000
_cell.angle_alpha   90.00
_cell.angle_beta   90.00
_cell.angle_gamma   90.00
#
_symmetry.space_group_name_H-M   'P 1'
#
loop_
_entity.id
_entity.type
_entity.pdbx_description
1 polymer ?
#
loop_
_entity_poly.entity_id
_entity_poly.type
_entity_poly.pdbx_seq_one_letter_code
_entity_poly.pdbx_strand_id
1 'polypeptide(L)'
;MTNKTVAGEKRVCGALRRRDWLKAVGVALVSTPAFGAAEEDLKAKAKKNLKMAVHTAPYAALPVAEAARRIKAEGFVGVLTDYVFADARFDPLAPDWKTAEKIVGAFERQGIRIAAVFGYVNVVDPNPARRKRGEARMETLIKNWKRLGCSNVSTETGTFNPKSDWEESPENATEQGYLQCRAALEKLARLAEKAGAVVSIEPYWRNVIDSIDRTERLLREVKSPGLRLVMDPCNYFRKEDLPRMEAMLKEMFQRLGPQIVLAHAKDVKASADGTDLPASGLGVLDYPLYLRLLARLDREMYLVVEHVALDDVPRARGYVLKQFDEV
;
A
#
# COMPACT_ATOMS: atom_id res chain seq x y z
N MET A 1 -27.03 -36.82 -38.55
CA MET A 1 -27.28 -35.49 -39.10
C MET A 1 -26.96 -34.48 -38.00
N THR A 2 -25.85 -33.83 -38.22
CA THR A 2 -25.28 -32.59 -37.66
C THR A 2 -25.61 -32.16 -36.25
N ASN A 3 -24.69 -32.50 -35.35
CA ASN A 3 -24.43 -31.83 -34.08
C ASN A 3 -23.83 -30.44 -34.30
N LYS A 4 -24.43 -29.40 -33.75
CA LYS A 4 -23.78 -28.08 -33.55
C LYS A 4 -23.41 -27.90 -32.09
N THR A 5 -22.13 -28.05 -31.83
CA THR A 5 -21.49 -27.72 -30.54
C THR A 5 -21.33 -26.20 -30.47
N VAL A 6 -21.93 -25.58 -29.46
CA VAL A 6 -21.70 -24.18 -29.14
C VAL A 6 -20.49 -24.12 -28.23
N ALA A 7 -19.41 -23.55 -28.71
CA ALA A 7 -18.20 -23.28 -27.93
C ALA A 7 -18.40 -22.01 -27.09
N GLY A 8 -18.42 -22.19 -25.78
CA GLY A 8 -18.39 -21.08 -24.83
C GLY A 8 -16.96 -20.56 -24.66
N GLU A 9 -16.72 -19.38 -25.16
CA GLU A 9 -15.46 -18.67 -24.91
C GLU A 9 -15.34 -18.26 -23.42
N LYS A 10 -14.51 -18.98 -22.69
CA LYS A 10 -14.02 -18.53 -21.39
C LYS A 10 -13.03 -17.40 -21.62
N ARG A 11 -13.42 -16.17 -21.36
CA ARG A 11 -12.50 -15.05 -21.21
C ARG A 11 -11.60 -15.30 -19.99
N VAL A 12 -10.39 -15.77 -20.26
CA VAL A 12 -9.33 -15.91 -19.27
C VAL A 12 -8.83 -14.51 -18.94
N CYS A 13 -8.95 -14.13 -17.67
CA CYS A 13 -8.38 -12.92 -17.09
C CYS A 13 -6.88 -12.89 -17.44
N GLY A 14 -6.40 -11.81 -18.08
CA GLY A 14 -5.03 -11.67 -18.54
C GLY A 14 -4.01 -11.68 -17.43
N ALA A 15 -3.58 -12.86 -17.04
CA ALA A 15 -2.37 -13.04 -16.24
C ALA A 15 -1.18 -12.74 -17.15
N LEU A 16 -0.45 -11.70 -16.87
CA LEU A 16 0.84 -11.41 -17.49
C LEU A 16 1.69 -12.67 -17.45
N ARG A 17 2.07 -13.17 -18.61
CA ARG A 17 2.86 -14.40 -18.73
C ARG A 17 4.23 -14.16 -18.11
N ARG A 18 4.77 -15.19 -17.44
CA ARG A 18 6.10 -15.20 -16.81
C ARG A 18 7.23 -14.67 -17.70
N ARG A 19 7.07 -14.77 -19.03
CA ARG A 19 8.02 -14.26 -20.04
C ARG A 19 8.02 -12.74 -20.21
N ASP A 20 6.89 -12.08 -19.98
CA ASP A 20 6.78 -10.62 -20.15
C ASP A 20 7.37 -9.90 -18.94
N TRP A 21 7.33 -10.54 -17.76
CA TRP A 21 7.95 -10.05 -16.54
C TRP A 21 9.49 -10.08 -16.57
N LEU A 22 10.07 -11.13 -17.18
CA LEU A 22 11.53 -11.27 -17.31
C LEU A 22 12.14 -10.32 -18.35
N LYS A 23 11.34 -9.80 -19.30
CA LYS A 23 11.81 -8.81 -20.27
C LYS A 23 11.78 -7.38 -19.76
N ALA A 24 11.06 -7.08 -18.68
CA ALA A 24 11.03 -5.78 -18.03
C ALA A 24 12.18 -5.57 -17.01
N VAL A 25 12.97 -6.62 -16.73
CA VAL A 25 14.20 -6.54 -15.92
C VAL A 25 15.44 -6.46 -16.83
N GLY A 26 15.34 -5.72 -17.93
CA GLY A 26 16.50 -5.20 -18.61
C GLY A 26 17.17 -4.18 -17.68
N VAL A 27 18.45 -4.35 -17.42
CA VAL A 27 19.34 -3.38 -16.75
C VAL A 27 19.16 -2.04 -17.48
N ALA A 28 18.21 -1.23 -17.02
CA ALA A 28 18.16 0.17 -17.39
C ALA A 28 19.35 0.83 -16.70
N LEU A 29 20.41 1.11 -17.45
CA LEU A 29 21.34 2.18 -17.14
C LEU A 29 20.51 3.35 -16.62
N VAL A 30 20.86 3.82 -15.42
CA VAL A 30 20.24 4.97 -14.77
C VAL A 30 20.46 6.18 -15.69
N SER A 31 19.53 6.37 -16.62
CA SER A 31 19.31 7.66 -17.23
C SER A 31 18.53 8.47 -16.20
N THR A 32 19.15 9.51 -15.66
CA THR A 32 18.48 10.57 -14.91
C THR A 32 17.18 10.90 -15.63
N PRO A 33 16.01 10.79 -14.98
CA PRO A 33 14.78 11.20 -15.65
C PRO A 33 14.90 12.67 -15.99
N ALA A 34 14.69 13.00 -17.25
CA ALA A 34 14.69 14.38 -17.72
C ALA A 34 13.59 15.13 -16.94
N PHE A 35 14.00 16.08 -16.13
CA PHE A 35 13.16 17.03 -15.37
C PHE A 35 12.48 18.05 -16.31
N GLY A 36 11.86 17.63 -17.39
CA GLY A 36 11.38 18.48 -18.44
C GLY A 36 10.11 18.05 -19.17
N ALA A 37 9.28 17.17 -18.58
CA ALA A 37 7.93 17.00 -19.13
C ALA A 37 7.11 18.22 -18.79
N ALA A 38 6.45 18.83 -19.79
CA ALA A 38 5.57 19.98 -19.58
C ALA A 38 4.53 19.67 -18.48
N GLU A 39 4.19 20.66 -17.66
CA GLU A 39 3.23 20.46 -16.53
C GLU A 39 1.88 19.88 -16.99
N GLU A 40 1.41 20.28 -18.18
CA GLU A 40 0.18 19.73 -18.77
C GLU A 40 0.23 18.21 -18.98
N ASP A 41 1.40 17.66 -19.33
CA ASP A 41 1.59 16.21 -19.47
C ASP A 41 1.52 15.50 -18.11
N LEU A 42 2.05 16.13 -17.05
CA LEU A 42 2.01 15.56 -15.69
C LEU A 42 0.60 15.50 -15.12
N LYS A 43 -0.21 16.53 -15.33
CA LYS A 43 -1.62 16.55 -14.92
C LYS A 43 -2.41 15.45 -15.63
N ALA A 44 -2.21 15.30 -16.94
CA ALA A 44 -2.85 14.25 -17.73
C ALA A 44 -2.42 12.85 -17.23
N LYS A 45 -1.13 12.65 -16.95
CA LYS A 45 -0.58 11.43 -16.39
C LYS A 45 -1.13 11.14 -14.99
N ALA A 46 -1.21 12.14 -14.11
CA ALA A 46 -1.80 11.97 -12.78
C ALA A 46 -3.25 11.46 -12.89
N LYS A 47 -4.09 12.14 -13.67
CA LYS A 47 -5.50 11.76 -13.88
C LYS A 47 -5.66 10.36 -14.53
N LYS A 48 -4.76 10.00 -15.44
CA LYS A 48 -4.78 8.71 -16.12
C LYS A 48 -4.29 7.57 -15.22
N ASN A 49 -3.19 7.76 -14.52
CA ASN A 49 -2.44 6.69 -13.88
C ASN A 49 -2.80 6.51 -12.39
N LEU A 50 -3.21 7.56 -11.68
CA LEU A 50 -3.55 7.45 -10.27
C LEU A 50 -5.01 7.05 -10.09
N LYS A 51 -5.25 5.88 -9.55
CA LYS A 51 -6.57 5.29 -9.32
C LYS A 51 -6.98 5.50 -7.86
N MET A 52 -8.05 6.24 -7.63
CA MET A 52 -8.54 6.47 -6.28
C MET A 52 -9.02 5.18 -5.63
N ALA A 53 -8.45 4.86 -4.48
CA ALA A 53 -8.84 3.75 -3.64
C ALA A 53 -9.11 4.25 -2.21
N VAL A 54 -9.71 3.40 -1.38
CA VAL A 54 -9.98 3.71 0.03
C VAL A 54 -9.68 2.50 0.91
N HIS A 55 -9.19 2.75 2.14
CA HIS A 55 -9.10 1.71 3.16
C HIS A 55 -10.51 1.34 3.64
N THR A 56 -10.78 0.03 3.79
CA THR A 56 -12.13 -0.44 4.12
C THR A 56 -12.50 -0.34 5.59
N ALA A 57 -11.57 -0.05 6.49
CA ALA A 57 -11.82 0.04 7.93
C ALA A 57 -13.01 0.96 8.31
N PRO A 58 -13.21 2.15 7.71
CA PRO A 58 -14.40 2.97 7.98
C PRO A 58 -15.74 2.28 7.70
N TYR A 59 -15.75 1.32 6.78
CA TYR A 59 -16.95 0.61 6.34
C TYR A 59 -17.20 -0.71 7.10
N ALA A 60 -16.36 -1.05 8.08
CA ALA A 60 -16.40 -2.34 8.77
C ALA A 60 -17.75 -2.64 9.49
N ALA A 61 -18.48 -1.60 9.88
CA ALA A 61 -19.80 -1.74 10.50
C ALA A 61 -20.93 -2.02 9.49
N LEU A 62 -20.67 -1.94 8.19
CA LEU A 62 -21.65 -2.23 7.14
C LEU A 62 -21.55 -3.68 6.67
N PRO A 63 -22.66 -4.29 6.19
CA PRO A 63 -22.57 -5.53 5.41
C PRO A 63 -21.69 -5.32 4.16
N VAL A 64 -20.90 -6.33 3.78
CA VAL A 64 -19.92 -6.18 2.70
C VAL A 64 -20.51 -5.74 1.37
N ALA A 65 -21.71 -6.20 1.03
CA ALA A 65 -22.38 -5.78 -0.20
C ALA A 65 -22.82 -4.31 -0.17
N GLU A 66 -23.18 -3.79 0.99
CA GLU A 66 -23.51 -2.39 1.19
C GLU A 66 -22.25 -1.51 1.15
N ALA A 67 -21.20 -1.93 1.87
CA ALA A 67 -19.89 -1.26 1.83
C ALA A 67 -19.39 -1.13 0.38
N ALA A 68 -19.42 -2.21 -0.41
CA ALA A 68 -18.99 -2.18 -1.80
C ALA A 68 -19.83 -1.22 -2.67
N ARG A 69 -21.16 -1.19 -2.49
CA ARG A 69 -22.02 -0.22 -3.21
C ARG A 69 -21.71 1.21 -2.81
N ARG A 70 -21.55 1.50 -1.51
CA ARG A 70 -21.25 2.83 -0.99
C ARG A 70 -19.89 3.32 -1.51
N ILE A 71 -18.84 2.51 -1.42
CA ILE A 71 -17.50 2.80 -1.95
C ILE A 71 -17.57 3.11 -3.46
N LYS A 72 -18.36 2.35 -4.22
CA LYS A 72 -18.59 2.62 -5.65
C LYS A 72 -19.30 3.94 -5.90
N ALA A 73 -20.37 4.21 -5.14
CA ALA A 73 -21.14 5.47 -5.24
C ALA A 73 -20.27 6.69 -4.87
N GLU A 74 -19.37 6.55 -3.92
CA GLU A 74 -18.36 7.56 -3.57
C GLU A 74 -17.26 7.73 -4.63
N GLY A 75 -17.25 6.90 -5.69
CA GLY A 75 -16.40 7.05 -6.87
C GLY A 75 -15.02 6.44 -6.75
N PHE A 76 -14.80 5.52 -5.83
CA PHE A 76 -13.56 4.74 -5.77
C PHE A 76 -13.58 3.56 -6.74
N VAL A 77 -12.40 3.20 -7.22
CA VAL A 77 -12.19 2.07 -8.14
C VAL A 77 -11.31 0.97 -7.53
N GLY A 78 -10.77 1.20 -6.34
CA GLY A 78 -9.96 0.26 -5.60
C GLY A 78 -10.17 0.33 -4.10
N VAL A 79 -9.74 -0.73 -3.38
CA VAL A 79 -9.74 -0.79 -1.92
C VAL A 79 -8.44 -1.40 -1.39
N LEU A 80 -7.95 -0.86 -0.26
CA LEU A 80 -7.08 -1.57 0.66
C LEU A 80 -8.00 -2.23 1.70
N THR A 81 -7.99 -3.56 1.82
CA THR A 81 -8.96 -4.26 2.67
C THR A 81 -8.32 -5.17 3.72
N ASP A 82 -8.83 -5.09 4.93
CA ASP A 82 -8.56 -5.99 6.06
C ASP A 82 -9.53 -7.18 6.13
N TYR A 83 -10.48 -7.26 5.19
CA TYR A 83 -11.51 -8.30 5.11
C TYR A 83 -12.44 -8.36 6.32
N VAL A 84 -12.78 -7.20 6.90
CA VAL A 84 -13.64 -7.08 8.08
C VAL A 84 -14.88 -6.26 7.76
N PHE A 85 -16.06 -6.90 7.83
CA PHE A 85 -17.39 -6.29 7.63
C PHE A 85 -18.38 -6.87 8.63
N ALA A 86 -19.53 -6.23 8.80
CA ALA A 86 -20.54 -6.65 9.76
C ALA A 86 -21.04 -8.10 9.56
N ASP A 87 -21.14 -8.54 8.29
CA ASP A 87 -21.67 -9.86 7.90
C ASP A 87 -20.61 -10.80 7.30
N ALA A 88 -19.34 -10.39 7.29
CA ALA A 88 -18.24 -11.16 6.72
C ALA A 88 -16.91 -10.74 7.34
N ARG A 89 -16.28 -11.64 8.09
CA ARG A 89 -14.97 -11.42 8.70
C ARG A 89 -14.06 -12.60 8.37
N PHE A 90 -12.98 -12.32 7.67
CA PHE A 90 -11.96 -13.33 7.35
C PHE A 90 -10.79 -13.22 8.33
N ASP A 91 -10.50 -14.33 9.03
CA ASP A 91 -9.30 -14.45 9.88
C ASP A 91 -8.24 -15.29 9.16
N PRO A 92 -7.07 -14.73 8.80
CA PRO A 92 -5.99 -15.50 8.18
C PRO A 92 -5.41 -16.62 9.06
N LEU A 93 -5.63 -16.58 10.38
CA LEU A 93 -5.17 -17.62 11.31
C LEU A 93 -6.16 -18.79 11.46
N ALA A 94 -7.40 -18.59 11.04
CA ALA A 94 -8.46 -19.60 10.98
C ALA A 94 -9.28 -19.41 9.68
N PRO A 95 -8.68 -19.65 8.50
CA PRO A 95 -9.19 -19.14 7.24
C PRO A 95 -10.48 -19.84 6.78
N ASP A 96 -11.59 -19.12 6.79
CA ASP A 96 -12.79 -19.44 6.03
C ASP A 96 -12.72 -18.81 4.64
N TRP A 97 -12.31 -19.60 3.69
CA TRP A 97 -12.13 -19.13 2.31
C TRP A 97 -13.45 -18.76 1.61
N LYS A 98 -14.58 -19.30 2.02
CA LYS A 98 -15.90 -18.89 1.48
C LYS A 98 -16.20 -17.46 1.86
N THR A 99 -15.87 -17.09 3.08
CA THR A 99 -16.00 -15.69 3.54
C THR A 99 -15.05 -14.76 2.78
N ALA A 100 -13.78 -15.13 2.57
CA ALA A 100 -12.86 -14.33 1.77
C ALA A 100 -13.39 -14.13 0.34
N GLU A 101 -13.83 -15.20 -0.32
CA GLU A 101 -14.38 -15.18 -1.69
C GLU A 101 -15.70 -14.37 -1.76
N LYS A 102 -16.55 -14.42 -0.72
CA LYS A 102 -17.74 -13.56 -0.59
C LYS A 102 -17.37 -12.08 -0.62
N ILE A 103 -16.31 -11.71 0.14
CA ILE A 103 -15.84 -10.33 0.22
C ILE A 103 -15.26 -9.88 -1.13
N VAL A 104 -14.35 -10.66 -1.73
CA VAL A 104 -13.78 -10.39 -3.06
C VAL A 104 -14.88 -10.22 -4.11
N GLY A 105 -15.82 -11.17 -4.16
CA GLY A 105 -16.94 -11.11 -5.12
C GLY A 105 -17.88 -9.92 -4.90
N ALA A 106 -18.01 -9.38 -3.68
CA ALA A 106 -18.79 -8.18 -3.44
C ALA A 106 -18.17 -6.96 -4.13
N PHE A 107 -16.85 -6.79 -4.05
CA PHE A 107 -16.13 -5.72 -4.73
C PHE A 107 -16.10 -5.90 -6.25
N GLU A 108 -15.82 -7.12 -6.73
CA GLU A 108 -15.81 -7.43 -8.16
C GLU A 108 -17.14 -7.10 -8.85
N ARG A 109 -18.29 -7.42 -8.22
CA ARG A 109 -19.62 -7.08 -8.74
C ARG A 109 -19.85 -5.58 -8.91
N GLN A 110 -19.14 -4.74 -8.15
CA GLN A 110 -19.17 -3.28 -8.29
C GLN A 110 -18.07 -2.75 -9.23
N GLY A 111 -17.25 -3.62 -9.82
CA GLY A 111 -16.10 -3.22 -10.63
C GLY A 111 -14.99 -2.54 -9.81
N ILE A 112 -14.92 -2.84 -8.50
CA ILE A 112 -13.88 -2.35 -7.59
C ILE A 112 -12.77 -3.41 -7.51
N ARG A 113 -11.51 -2.97 -7.64
CA ARG A 113 -10.33 -3.84 -7.49
C ARG A 113 -9.82 -3.83 -6.05
N ILE A 114 -9.29 -4.94 -5.59
CA ILE A 114 -8.48 -4.95 -4.37
C ILE A 114 -7.09 -4.45 -4.77
N ALA A 115 -6.73 -3.26 -4.28
CA ALA A 115 -5.44 -2.61 -4.54
C ALA A 115 -4.32 -3.21 -3.69
N ALA A 116 -4.64 -3.55 -2.44
CA ALA A 116 -3.77 -4.28 -1.55
C ALA A 116 -4.57 -5.00 -0.45
N VAL A 117 -3.97 -6.06 0.09
CA VAL A 117 -4.43 -6.78 1.28
C VAL A 117 -3.78 -6.18 2.51
N PHE A 118 -4.58 -5.77 3.50
CA PHE A 118 -4.09 -5.23 4.77
C PHE A 118 -3.51 -6.35 5.66
N GLY A 119 -2.19 -6.52 5.57
CA GLY A 119 -1.48 -7.56 6.28
C GLY A 119 -0.76 -7.08 7.55
N TYR A 120 -0.97 -5.85 7.98
CA TYR A 120 -0.18 -5.14 8.99
C TYR A 120 0.05 -5.95 10.25
N VAL A 121 1.33 -6.18 10.55
CA VAL A 121 1.82 -6.90 11.72
C VAL A 121 3.15 -6.29 12.17
N ASN A 122 3.42 -6.30 13.47
CA ASN A 122 4.72 -5.94 13.99
C ASN A 122 5.72 -7.11 13.77
N VAL A 123 6.57 -6.99 12.74
CA VAL A 123 7.51 -8.05 12.34
C VAL A 123 8.65 -8.29 13.35
N VAL A 124 8.87 -7.34 14.27
CA VAL A 124 9.86 -7.41 15.34
C VAL A 124 9.26 -7.39 16.73
N ASP A 125 7.96 -7.66 16.85
CA ASP A 125 7.26 -7.66 18.14
C ASP A 125 8.11 -8.35 19.22
N PRO A 126 8.42 -7.67 20.35
CA PRO A 126 9.23 -8.23 21.40
C PRO A 126 8.58 -9.46 22.08
N ASN A 127 7.25 -9.58 21.99
CA ASN A 127 6.54 -10.79 22.44
C ASN A 127 6.63 -11.90 21.37
N PRO A 128 7.35 -13.00 21.63
CA PRO A 128 7.55 -14.06 20.63
C PRO A 128 6.24 -14.71 20.15
N ALA A 129 5.22 -14.80 21.02
CA ALA A 129 3.94 -15.40 20.66
C ALA A 129 3.16 -14.50 19.68
N ARG A 130 3.12 -13.17 19.93
CA ARG A 130 2.52 -12.20 19.00
C ARG A 130 3.28 -12.19 17.68
N ARG A 131 4.61 -12.13 17.71
CA ARG A 131 5.44 -12.17 16.49
C ARG A 131 5.18 -13.43 15.66
N LYS A 132 5.13 -14.62 16.29
CA LYS A 132 4.81 -15.87 15.59
C LYS A 132 3.41 -15.87 14.97
N ARG A 133 2.41 -15.28 15.65
CA ARG A 133 1.06 -15.11 15.11
C ARG A 133 1.07 -14.15 13.90
N GLY A 134 1.81 -13.05 13.97
CA GLY A 134 2.01 -12.11 12.86
C GLY A 134 2.64 -12.79 11.65
N GLU A 135 3.71 -13.55 11.84
CA GLU A 135 4.33 -14.35 10.78
C GLU A 135 3.34 -15.32 10.12
N ALA A 136 2.59 -16.09 10.91
CA ALA A 136 1.60 -17.04 10.40
C ALA A 136 0.48 -16.34 9.63
N ARG A 137 0.02 -15.17 10.10
CA ARG A 137 -0.94 -14.31 9.38
C ARG A 137 -0.41 -13.92 8.00
N MET A 138 0.80 -13.34 7.95
CA MET A 138 1.43 -12.92 6.70
C MET A 138 1.64 -14.10 5.75
N GLU A 139 2.08 -15.23 6.27
CA GLU A 139 2.30 -16.44 5.48
C GLU A 139 1.01 -16.94 4.80
N THR A 140 -0.11 -16.92 5.52
CA THR A 140 -1.43 -17.27 4.97
C THR A 140 -1.86 -16.31 3.88
N LEU A 141 -1.75 -15.00 4.11
CA LEU A 141 -2.12 -13.97 3.14
C LEU A 141 -1.27 -14.08 1.86
N ILE A 142 0.05 -14.18 2.00
CA ILE A 142 0.98 -14.25 0.87
C ILE A 142 0.75 -15.53 0.04
N LYS A 143 0.61 -16.68 0.69
CA LYS A 143 0.43 -17.97 -0.03
C LYS A 143 -0.90 -18.06 -0.78
N ASN A 144 -1.91 -17.35 -0.31
CA ASN A 144 -3.27 -17.45 -0.84
C ASN A 144 -3.77 -16.17 -1.54
N TRP A 145 -2.86 -15.30 -1.97
CA TRP A 145 -3.19 -14.02 -2.59
C TRP A 145 -4.21 -14.13 -3.74
N LYS A 146 -4.21 -15.22 -4.50
CA LYS A 146 -5.16 -15.44 -5.61
C LYS A 146 -6.60 -15.51 -5.13
N ARG A 147 -6.84 -16.11 -3.95
CA ARG A 147 -8.16 -16.18 -3.32
C ARG A 147 -8.56 -14.86 -2.67
N LEU A 148 -7.57 -14.02 -2.35
CA LEU A 148 -7.75 -12.69 -1.80
C LEU A 148 -7.86 -11.61 -2.89
N GLY A 149 -7.77 -11.98 -4.16
CA GLY A 149 -7.98 -11.07 -5.29
C GLY A 149 -6.87 -10.06 -5.55
N CYS A 150 -5.76 -10.07 -4.79
CA CYS A 150 -4.65 -9.14 -4.97
C CYS A 150 -3.31 -9.76 -4.55
N SER A 151 -2.29 -9.60 -5.38
CA SER A 151 -0.93 -10.09 -5.10
C SER A 151 -0.12 -9.20 -4.17
N ASN A 152 -0.59 -7.98 -3.87
CA ASN A 152 0.10 -7.04 -2.98
C ASN A 152 -0.44 -7.19 -1.55
N VAL A 153 0.41 -7.60 -0.61
CA VAL A 153 0.11 -7.68 0.83
C VAL A 153 0.94 -6.61 1.53
N SER A 154 0.26 -5.59 2.06
CA SER A 154 0.93 -4.47 2.74
C SER A 154 1.18 -4.78 4.22
N THR A 155 2.31 -4.32 4.75
CA THR A 155 2.63 -4.41 6.18
C THR A 155 3.52 -3.25 6.62
N GLU A 156 3.52 -2.97 7.92
CA GLU A 156 4.47 -2.07 8.55
C GLU A 156 5.83 -2.73 8.77
N THR A 157 6.80 -1.98 9.28
CA THR A 157 8.16 -2.45 9.55
C THR A 157 8.42 -2.78 11.02
N GLY A 158 7.45 -2.49 11.89
CA GLY A 158 7.42 -2.87 13.28
C GLY A 158 8.30 -2.06 14.23
N THR A 159 8.07 -2.28 15.51
CA THR A 159 8.77 -1.62 16.64
C THR A 159 9.04 -2.62 17.77
N PHE A 160 10.10 -2.38 18.53
CA PHE A 160 10.39 -3.12 19.75
C PHE A 160 9.61 -2.62 20.98
N ASN A 161 8.66 -1.70 20.79
CA ASN A 161 7.81 -1.25 21.88
C ASN A 161 6.89 -2.39 22.36
N PRO A 162 6.93 -2.80 23.65
CA PRO A 162 6.15 -3.94 24.12
C PRO A 162 4.66 -3.66 24.30
N LYS A 163 4.27 -2.36 24.28
CA LYS A 163 2.90 -1.92 24.59
C LYS A 163 2.13 -1.43 23.37
N SER A 164 2.83 -1.04 22.30
CA SER A 164 2.20 -0.43 21.12
C SER A 164 2.97 -0.83 19.86
N ASP A 165 2.25 -1.13 18.79
CA ASP A 165 2.84 -1.37 17.47
C ASP A 165 3.15 -0.04 16.72
N TRP A 166 2.75 1.10 17.32
CA TRP A 166 2.83 2.43 16.71
C TRP A 166 3.74 3.41 17.47
N GLU A 167 4.26 3.02 18.64
CA GLU A 167 5.15 3.85 19.43
C GLU A 167 6.60 3.41 19.26
N GLU A 168 7.50 4.38 19.29
CA GLU A 168 8.93 4.10 19.18
C GLU A 168 9.50 3.36 20.40
N SER A 169 10.64 2.73 20.19
CA SER A 169 11.49 2.12 21.20
C SER A 169 12.94 2.47 20.93
N PRO A 170 13.79 2.67 21.95
CA PRO A 170 15.23 2.89 21.73
C PRO A 170 15.91 1.80 20.88
N GLU A 171 15.44 0.57 20.96
CA GLU A 171 15.97 -0.56 20.18
C GLU A 171 15.72 -0.39 18.68
N ASN A 172 14.69 0.37 18.27
CA ASN A 172 14.42 0.63 16.85
C ASN A 172 15.62 1.33 16.18
N ALA A 173 16.32 2.21 16.92
CA ALA A 173 17.46 2.97 16.40
C ALA A 173 18.75 2.13 16.26
N THR A 174 18.81 0.96 16.89
CA THR A 174 20.04 0.12 16.93
C THR A 174 20.27 -0.63 15.61
N GLU A 175 21.53 -0.94 15.33
CA GLU A 175 21.91 -1.82 14.20
C GLU A 175 21.34 -3.24 14.40
N GLN A 176 21.32 -3.74 15.63
CA GLN A 176 20.76 -5.05 15.95
C GLN A 176 19.25 -5.08 15.66
N GLY A 177 18.51 -4.03 16.02
CA GLY A 177 17.09 -3.89 15.71
C GLY A 177 16.84 -3.88 14.21
N TYR A 178 17.65 -3.10 13.46
CA TYR A 178 17.61 -3.10 12.01
C TYR A 178 17.84 -4.49 11.40
N LEU A 179 18.87 -5.21 11.85
CA LEU A 179 19.18 -6.54 11.33
C LEU A 179 18.07 -7.55 11.59
N GLN A 180 17.41 -7.50 12.76
CA GLN A 180 16.27 -8.34 13.06
C GLN A 180 15.06 -8.03 12.16
N CYS A 181 14.74 -6.74 11.98
CA CYS A 181 13.67 -6.30 11.08
C CYS A 181 13.95 -6.73 9.63
N ARG A 182 15.17 -6.48 9.14
CA ARG A 182 15.61 -6.92 7.82
C ARG A 182 15.44 -8.43 7.63
N ALA A 183 15.88 -9.24 8.58
CA ALA A 183 15.78 -10.70 8.47
C ALA A 183 14.31 -11.17 8.42
N ALA A 184 13.42 -10.56 9.21
CA ALA A 184 11.99 -10.85 9.17
C ALA A 184 11.36 -10.48 7.83
N LEU A 185 11.63 -9.27 7.33
CA LEU A 185 11.12 -8.79 6.05
C LEU A 185 11.72 -9.55 4.85
N GLU A 186 12.99 -9.94 4.90
CA GLU A 186 13.60 -10.78 3.87
C GLU A 186 12.91 -12.16 3.79
N LYS A 187 12.61 -12.79 4.92
CA LYS A 187 11.83 -14.04 4.97
C LYS A 187 10.49 -13.90 4.25
N LEU A 188 9.75 -12.83 4.55
CA LEU A 188 8.45 -12.56 3.91
C LEU A 188 8.61 -12.25 2.41
N ALA A 189 9.64 -11.49 2.03
CA ALA A 189 9.95 -11.18 0.64
C ALA A 189 10.25 -12.43 -0.19
N ARG A 190 11.07 -13.35 0.33
CA ARG A 190 11.37 -14.64 -0.34
C ARG A 190 10.12 -15.52 -0.47
N LEU A 191 9.26 -15.51 0.54
CA LEU A 191 7.97 -16.21 0.48
C LEU A 191 7.08 -15.62 -0.62
N ALA A 192 6.96 -14.29 -0.68
CA ALA A 192 6.19 -13.58 -1.68
C ALA A 192 6.72 -13.84 -3.11
N GLU A 193 8.03 -13.75 -3.31
CA GLU A 193 8.69 -14.07 -4.57
C GLU A 193 8.34 -15.49 -5.05
N LYS A 194 8.44 -16.49 -4.15
CA LYS A 194 8.09 -17.89 -4.43
C LYS A 194 6.60 -18.06 -4.77
N ALA A 195 5.72 -17.31 -4.11
CA ALA A 195 4.28 -17.36 -4.34
C ALA A 195 3.82 -16.58 -5.57
N GLY A 196 4.68 -15.75 -6.17
CA GLY A 196 4.32 -14.79 -7.21
C GLY A 196 3.49 -13.63 -6.67
N ALA A 197 3.70 -13.26 -5.40
CA ALA A 197 3.10 -12.15 -4.69
C ALA A 197 4.14 -11.06 -4.42
N VAL A 198 3.70 -9.98 -3.78
CA VAL A 198 4.53 -8.87 -3.31
C VAL A 198 4.16 -8.57 -1.86
N VAL A 199 5.14 -8.37 -1.02
CA VAL A 199 5.00 -7.70 0.27
C VAL A 199 5.42 -6.25 0.08
N SER A 200 4.51 -5.31 0.30
CA SER A 200 4.83 -3.89 0.31
C SER A 200 4.91 -3.38 1.74
N ILE A 201 6.07 -2.84 2.09
CA ILE A 201 6.31 -2.27 3.42
C ILE A 201 5.91 -0.81 3.45
N GLU A 202 5.38 -0.36 4.58
CA GLU A 202 5.08 1.03 4.88
C GLU A 202 6.00 1.50 6.01
N PRO A 203 7.10 2.22 5.71
CA PRO A 203 7.95 2.81 6.73
C PRO A 203 7.23 3.86 7.56
N TYR A 204 7.60 3.97 8.83
CA TYR A 204 7.05 4.96 9.75
C TYR A 204 8.14 5.43 10.70
N TRP A 205 8.24 6.75 10.94
CA TRP A 205 9.33 7.32 11.72
C TRP A 205 9.44 6.80 13.17
N ARG A 206 8.39 6.19 13.70
CA ARG A 206 8.41 5.50 15.01
C ARG A 206 8.71 4.01 14.92
N ASN A 207 8.90 3.46 13.74
CA ASN A 207 9.25 2.06 13.51
C ASN A 207 10.76 1.87 13.33
N VAL A 208 11.19 0.61 13.09
CA VAL A 208 12.60 0.26 12.83
C VAL A 208 13.09 0.85 11.51
N ILE A 209 12.25 0.84 10.47
CA ILE A 209 12.55 1.52 9.20
C ILE A 209 11.90 2.90 9.24
N ASP A 210 12.63 3.85 9.78
CA ASP A 210 12.17 5.16 10.23
C ASP A 210 12.52 6.32 9.27
N SER A 211 13.26 6.05 8.22
CA SER A 211 13.87 7.08 7.38
C SER A 211 14.05 6.63 5.93
N ILE A 212 14.26 7.58 5.03
CA ILE A 212 14.59 7.34 3.62
C ILE A 212 15.85 6.47 3.53
N ASP A 213 16.87 6.77 4.32
CA ASP A 213 18.14 6.03 4.33
C ASP A 213 17.96 4.56 4.71
N ARG A 214 17.19 4.28 5.78
CA ARG A 214 16.94 2.91 6.21
C ARG A 214 16.04 2.16 5.24
N THR A 215 15.08 2.83 4.63
CA THR A 215 14.23 2.25 3.59
C THR A 215 15.05 1.84 2.38
N GLU A 216 15.88 2.74 1.85
CA GLU A 216 16.77 2.43 0.71
C GLU A 216 17.75 1.32 1.04
N ARG A 217 18.37 1.38 2.22
CA ARG A 217 19.29 0.35 2.71
C ARG A 217 18.63 -1.02 2.73
N LEU A 218 17.42 -1.12 3.30
CA LEU A 218 16.66 -2.37 3.37
C LEU A 218 16.36 -2.94 1.98
N LEU A 219 15.84 -2.12 1.09
CA LEU A 219 15.50 -2.54 -0.28
C LEU A 219 16.75 -2.99 -1.06
N ARG A 220 17.87 -2.30 -0.88
CA ARG A 220 19.16 -2.64 -1.49
C ARG A 220 19.75 -3.94 -0.93
N GLU A 221 19.65 -4.19 0.38
CA GLU A 221 20.20 -5.38 1.03
C GLU A 221 19.37 -6.63 0.78
N VAL A 222 18.04 -6.54 0.82
CA VAL A 222 17.14 -7.68 0.59
C VAL A 222 17.13 -8.12 -0.87
N LYS A 223 17.20 -7.21 -1.83
CA LYS A 223 17.30 -7.47 -3.29
C LYS A 223 16.29 -8.52 -3.78
N SER A 224 15.02 -8.41 -3.37
CA SER A 224 13.97 -9.33 -3.80
C SER A 224 12.90 -8.60 -4.62
N PRO A 225 12.42 -9.17 -5.73
CA PRO A 225 11.24 -8.66 -6.43
C PRO A 225 9.97 -8.80 -5.60
N GLY A 226 9.99 -9.65 -4.56
CA GLY A 226 8.88 -9.83 -3.61
C GLY A 226 8.79 -8.76 -2.53
N LEU A 227 9.77 -7.82 -2.41
CA LEU A 227 9.71 -6.69 -1.50
C LEU A 227 9.52 -5.40 -2.27
N ARG A 228 8.51 -4.61 -1.89
CA ARG A 228 8.17 -3.33 -2.51
C ARG A 228 7.78 -2.31 -1.44
N LEU A 229 7.42 -1.11 -1.87
CA LEU A 229 7.14 0.02 -1.00
C LEU A 229 5.71 0.51 -1.14
N VAL A 230 5.04 0.73 -0.02
CA VAL A 230 3.92 1.66 0.12
C VAL A 230 4.50 3.05 0.34
N MET A 231 4.19 3.99 -0.53
CA MET A 231 4.58 5.38 -0.34
C MET A 231 3.50 6.11 0.46
N ASP A 232 3.79 6.32 1.70
CA ASP A 232 3.08 7.26 2.56
C ASP A 232 4.07 8.31 3.06
N PRO A 233 4.13 9.47 2.41
CA PRO A 233 5.12 10.49 2.79
C PRO A 233 4.89 11.03 4.20
N CYS A 234 3.63 11.06 4.67
CA CYS A 234 3.30 11.57 6.01
C CYS A 234 3.97 10.78 7.13
N ASN A 235 4.20 9.49 6.90
CA ASN A 235 4.86 8.61 7.85
C ASN A 235 6.37 8.88 8.01
N TYR A 236 7.00 9.62 7.11
CA TYR A 236 8.42 9.94 7.20
C TYR A 236 8.69 11.25 7.96
N PHE A 237 7.68 12.14 8.05
CA PHE A 237 7.89 13.46 8.65
C PHE A 237 7.84 13.41 10.17
N ARG A 238 8.96 13.78 10.81
CA ARG A 238 8.98 14.26 12.18
C ARG A 238 8.57 15.74 12.19
N LYS A 239 8.23 16.28 13.35
CA LYS A 239 7.80 17.68 13.48
C LYS A 239 8.84 18.67 12.91
N GLU A 240 10.11 18.41 13.18
CA GLU A 240 11.24 19.21 12.70
C GLU A 240 11.48 19.10 11.19
N ASP A 241 10.92 18.09 10.53
CA ASP A 241 11.06 17.88 9.09
C ASP A 241 10.04 18.66 8.26
N LEU A 242 8.92 19.06 8.85
CA LEU A 242 7.84 19.74 8.11
C LEU A 242 8.30 20.99 7.34
N PRO A 243 9.23 21.84 7.85
CA PRO A 243 9.76 22.95 7.07
C PRO A 243 10.58 22.55 5.84
N ARG A 244 11.04 21.29 5.76
CA ARG A 244 11.83 20.73 4.64
C ARG A 244 11.02 19.77 3.76
N MET A 245 9.70 19.77 3.89
CA MET A 245 8.80 18.82 3.23
C MET A 245 9.06 18.69 1.73
N GLU A 246 9.18 19.80 1.01
CA GLU A 246 9.43 19.79 -0.43
C GLU A 246 10.71 19.03 -0.80
N ALA A 247 11.81 19.31 -0.09
CA ALA A 247 13.10 18.65 -0.33
C ALA A 247 13.01 17.15 -0.02
N MET A 248 12.37 16.78 1.10
CA MET A 248 12.22 15.39 1.50
C MET A 248 11.30 14.61 0.54
N LEU A 249 10.19 15.20 0.08
CA LEU A 249 9.34 14.58 -0.94
C LEU A 249 10.12 14.27 -2.21
N LYS A 250 10.90 15.23 -2.72
CA LYS A 250 11.75 15.03 -3.89
C LYS A 250 12.78 13.91 -3.67
N GLU A 251 13.43 13.88 -2.51
CA GLU A 251 14.38 12.86 -2.14
C GLU A 251 13.74 11.46 -2.05
N MET A 252 12.57 11.33 -1.40
CA MET A 252 11.82 10.06 -1.32
C MET A 252 11.59 9.49 -2.72
N PHE A 253 11.10 10.29 -3.65
CA PHE A 253 10.78 9.81 -4.99
C PHE A 253 12.03 9.57 -5.85
N GLN A 254 13.08 10.36 -5.69
CA GLN A 254 14.36 10.14 -6.37
C GLN A 254 14.98 8.80 -5.97
N ARG A 255 15.00 8.47 -4.69
CA ARG A 255 15.68 7.30 -4.14
C ARG A 255 14.80 6.05 -4.10
N LEU A 256 13.51 6.20 -3.82
CA LEU A 256 12.59 5.10 -3.55
C LEU A 256 11.56 4.88 -4.66
N GLY A 257 11.38 5.82 -5.56
CA GLY A 257 10.34 5.83 -6.61
C GLY A 257 10.18 4.52 -7.38
N PRO A 258 11.27 3.86 -7.86
CA PRO A 258 11.18 2.60 -8.59
C PRO A 258 10.52 1.45 -7.79
N GLN A 259 10.53 1.51 -6.47
CA GLN A 259 10.03 0.45 -5.60
C GLN A 259 8.58 0.64 -5.14
N ILE A 260 8.00 1.84 -5.36
CA ILE A 260 6.63 2.17 -4.93
C ILE A 260 5.63 1.35 -5.75
N VAL A 261 4.72 0.64 -5.11
CA VAL A 261 3.63 -0.13 -5.76
C VAL A 261 2.24 0.27 -5.28
N LEU A 262 2.17 1.05 -4.21
CA LEU A 262 0.96 1.59 -3.63
C LEU A 262 1.28 2.96 -3.03
N ALA A 263 0.33 3.87 -3.03
CA ALA A 263 0.45 5.18 -2.42
C ALA A 263 -0.71 5.44 -1.47
N HIS A 264 -0.45 6.13 -0.35
CA HIS A 264 -1.48 6.53 0.59
C HIS A 264 -1.77 8.03 0.49
N ALA A 265 -3.02 8.39 0.73
CA ALA A 265 -3.52 9.75 0.80
C ALA A 265 -4.10 9.99 2.19
N LYS A 266 -3.27 10.52 3.06
CA LYS A 266 -3.63 11.13 4.35
C LYS A 266 -2.89 12.44 4.48
N ASP A 267 -2.93 13.09 5.63
CA ASP A 267 -2.25 14.35 5.84
C ASP A 267 -1.32 14.29 7.06
N VAL A 268 -0.54 15.32 7.27
CA VAL A 268 0.38 15.45 8.38
C VAL A 268 0.31 16.86 8.95
N LYS A 269 0.36 16.99 10.28
CA LYS A 269 0.50 18.27 10.97
C LYS A 269 1.33 18.11 12.23
N ALA A 270 1.95 19.21 12.66
CA ALA A 270 2.66 19.23 13.94
C ALA A 270 1.71 19.00 15.12
N SER A 271 2.17 18.21 16.09
CA SER A 271 1.50 18.02 17.38
C SER A 271 2.44 18.26 18.55
N ALA A 272 1.97 18.10 19.79
CA ALA A 272 2.81 18.25 20.97
C ALA A 272 3.95 17.21 20.96
N ASP A 273 3.63 15.96 20.66
CA ASP A 273 4.51 14.80 20.79
C ASP A 273 5.08 14.31 19.43
N GLY A 274 5.13 15.20 18.43
CA GLY A 274 5.65 14.86 17.10
C GLY A 274 4.74 15.31 15.96
N THR A 275 4.14 14.36 15.22
CA THR A 275 3.19 14.64 14.16
C THR A 275 1.90 13.82 14.34
N ASP A 276 0.76 14.46 14.06
CA ASP A 276 -0.52 13.79 13.85
C ASP A 276 -0.71 13.49 12.38
N LEU A 277 -1.45 12.42 12.09
CA LEU A 277 -1.72 11.93 10.74
C LEU A 277 -3.24 11.99 10.44
N PRO A 278 -3.82 13.18 10.23
CA PRO A 278 -5.24 13.33 9.96
C PRO A 278 -5.61 12.92 8.53
N ALA A 279 -6.90 12.88 8.26
CA ALA A 279 -7.43 12.69 6.89
C ALA A 279 -6.93 13.78 5.93
N SER A 280 -6.85 13.45 4.66
CA SER A 280 -6.45 14.36 3.56
C SER A 280 -7.16 15.71 3.63
N GLY A 281 -6.41 16.80 3.55
CA GLY A 281 -6.89 18.18 3.61
C GLY A 281 -7.10 18.73 5.02
N LEU A 282 -6.61 18.04 6.06
CA LEU A 282 -6.65 18.50 7.44
C LEU A 282 -5.25 18.73 8.04
N GLY A 283 -4.23 18.77 7.20
CA GLY A 283 -2.83 19.01 7.56
C GLY A 283 -2.13 19.94 6.58
N VAL A 284 -0.84 19.71 6.36
CA VAL A 284 0.05 20.59 5.61
C VAL A 284 0.80 19.89 4.46
N LEU A 285 0.42 18.65 4.10
CA LEU A 285 1.08 17.93 3.01
C LEU A 285 0.96 18.72 1.70
N ASP A 286 2.08 18.93 1.00
CA ASP A 286 2.09 19.49 -0.36
C ASP A 286 1.55 18.45 -1.36
N TYR A 287 0.23 18.38 -1.45
CA TYR A 287 -0.46 17.45 -2.35
C TYR A 287 -0.15 17.70 -3.82
N PRO A 288 -0.13 18.93 -4.35
CA PRO A 288 0.26 19.16 -5.73
C PRO A 288 1.65 18.59 -6.06
N LEU A 289 2.64 18.82 -5.21
CA LEU A 289 3.97 18.24 -5.40
C LEU A 289 3.95 16.71 -5.29
N TYR A 290 3.27 16.16 -4.28
CA TYR A 290 3.17 14.72 -4.10
C TYR A 290 2.54 14.03 -5.32
N LEU A 291 1.43 14.55 -5.83
CA LEU A 291 0.78 14.01 -7.02
C LEU A 291 1.63 14.16 -8.29
N ARG A 292 2.35 15.28 -8.45
CA ARG A 292 3.33 15.44 -9.55
C ARG A 292 4.41 14.37 -9.49
N LEU A 293 4.95 14.10 -8.32
CA LEU A 293 5.98 13.09 -8.12
C LEU A 293 5.46 11.68 -8.42
N LEU A 294 4.24 11.34 -7.99
CA LEU A 294 3.57 10.08 -8.35
C LEU A 294 3.36 9.97 -9.86
N ALA A 295 2.89 11.03 -10.51
CA ALA A 295 2.66 11.06 -11.97
C ALA A 295 3.93 10.84 -12.78
N ARG A 296 5.09 11.31 -12.30
CA ARG A 296 6.41 11.10 -12.93
C ARG A 296 6.85 9.64 -12.94
N LEU A 297 6.30 8.79 -12.08
CA LEU A 297 6.58 7.35 -12.12
C LEU A 297 6.00 6.66 -13.36
N ASP A 298 5.09 7.34 -14.07
CA ASP A 298 4.48 6.99 -15.36
C ASP A 298 3.97 5.55 -15.43
N ARG A 299 3.26 5.13 -14.39
CA ARG A 299 2.60 3.84 -14.27
C ARG A 299 1.31 3.93 -13.48
N GLU A 300 0.38 2.99 -13.75
CA GLU A 300 -0.83 2.88 -12.96
C GLU A 300 -0.51 2.56 -11.50
N MET A 301 -1.14 3.29 -10.58
CA MET A 301 -0.98 3.14 -9.14
C MET A 301 -2.27 3.47 -8.41
N TYR A 302 -2.59 2.72 -7.37
CA TYR A 302 -3.67 3.08 -6.47
C TYR A 302 -3.18 4.10 -5.44
N LEU A 303 -4.00 5.16 -5.27
CA LEU A 303 -3.84 6.17 -4.24
C LEU A 303 -4.96 5.95 -3.21
N VAL A 304 -4.62 5.43 -2.05
CA VAL A 304 -5.54 4.97 -1.01
C VAL A 304 -5.82 6.08 -0.01
N VAL A 305 -7.06 6.53 0.07
CA VAL A 305 -7.53 7.42 1.14
C VAL A 305 -7.66 6.62 2.42
N GLU A 306 -7.02 7.10 3.49
CA GLU A 306 -7.04 6.45 4.80
C GLU A 306 -7.08 7.47 5.95
N HIS A 307 -7.08 7.00 7.22
CA HIS A 307 -7.20 7.83 8.43
C HIS A 307 -8.44 8.75 8.42
N VAL A 308 -9.54 8.26 7.90
CA VAL A 308 -10.76 9.04 7.68
C VAL A 308 -11.96 8.35 8.32
N ALA A 309 -12.85 9.12 8.94
CA ALA A 309 -14.14 8.61 9.41
C ALA A 309 -15.10 8.38 8.23
N LEU A 310 -16.04 7.43 8.37
CA LEU A 310 -16.95 7.02 7.31
C LEU A 310 -17.69 8.20 6.63
N ASP A 311 -18.18 9.14 7.45
CA ASP A 311 -18.93 10.30 6.96
C ASP A 311 -18.04 11.40 6.36
N ASP A 312 -16.73 11.34 6.60
CA ASP A 312 -15.74 12.30 6.08
C ASP A 312 -15.05 11.81 4.79
N VAL A 313 -15.27 10.55 4.38
CA VAL A 313 -14.68 9.98 3.16
C VAL A 313 -14.96 10.82 1.91
N PRO A 314 -16.20 11.31 1.67
CA PRO A 314 -16.47 12.14 0.49
C PRO A 314 -15.67 13.45 0.49
N ARG A 315 -15.50 14.11 1.66
CA ARG A 315 -14.70 15.33 1.79
C ARG A 315 -13.23 15.08 1.50
N ALA A 316 -12.65 14.05 2.15
CA ALA A 316 -11.23 13.70 1.97
C ALA A 316 -10.92 13.36 0.51
N ARG A 317 -11.76 12.53 -0.13
CA ARG A 317 -11.63 12.22 -1.55
C ARG A 317 -11.78 13.47 -2.42
N GLY A 318 -12.80 14.30 -2.17
CA GLY A 318 -13.04 15.55 -2.89
C GLY A 318 -11.85 16.51 -2.80
N TYR A 319 -11.21 16.58 -1.64
CA TYR A 319 -9.98 17.35 -1.46
C TYR A 319 -8.86 16.83 -2.38
N VAL A 320 -8.54 15.52 -2.31
CA VAL A 320 -7.49 14.93 -3.16
C VAL A 320 -7.76 15.16 -4.64
N LEU A 321 -9.01 14.99 -5.09
CA LEU A 321 -9.37 15.21 -6.50
C LEU A 321 -9.15 16.66 -6.96
N LYS A 322 -9.39 17.65 -6.11
CA LYS A 322 -9.09 19.06 -6.43
C LYS A 322 -7.59 19.29 -6.63
N GLN A 323 -6.74 18.58 -5.86
CA GLN A 323 -5.30 18.73 -5.99
C GLN A 323 -4.75 18.21 -7.33
N PHE A 324 -5.49 17.33 -8.04
CA PHE A 324 -5.13 16.94 -9.40
C PHE A 324 -5.19 18.11 -10.40
N ASP A 325 -5.94 19.14 -10.08
CA ASP A 325 -6.02 20.32 -10.94
C ASP A 325 -4.84 21.28 -10.74
N GLU A 326 -4.11 21.13 -9.65
CA GLU A 326 -2.92 21.89 -9.28
C GLU A 326 -1.59 21.19 -9.64
N VAL A 327 -1.67 19.99 -10.24
CA VAL A 327 -0.51 19.21 -10.74
C VAL A 327 0.16 19.87 -11.93
#